data_e088aa21d6443ea285c41f8b0e856785
#
_entry.id   e088aa21d6443ea285c41f8b0e856785
#
_cell.length_a   1.000
_cell.length_b   1.000
_cell.length_c   1.000
_cell.angle_alpha   90.00
_cell.angle_beta   90.00
_cell.angle_gamma   90.00
#
_symmetry.space_group_name_H-M   'P 1'
#
loop_
_entity.id
_entity.type
_entity.pdbx_description
1 polymer ?
#
loop_
_entity_poly.entity_id
_entity_poly.type
_entity_poly.pdbx_seq_one_letter_code
_entity_poly.pdbx_strand_id
1 'polypeptide(L)'
;MNNTLKVEIWSDVICPFCYIGKRKFESALKQFEANDNIEITWKSFQLAPDLKTDTSISIDEYLAIHKGFSIEKTREMNTYVTQIAKQEGLSFNFDRSIVANTLLAHQMLHFARTVGKQEVTKERLLKAYFTDGKNIDDKQTLIELATEIGLDIDKLNQALNSNDFVDEVKADIDEAQQLGVRGVPFFVFNRSHAISGAQPVEVFVETIQQVLKQTQEEIILSDDQVCDIDGNCD
;
A
#
# COMPACT_ATOMS: atom_id res chain seq x y z
N MET A 1 5.49 -7.03 27.68
CA MET A 1 5.81 -7.28 26.25
C MET A 1 5.21 -6.13 25.44
N ASN A 2 5.95 -5.62 24.41
CA ASN A 2 5.43 -4.50 23.61
C ASN A 2 4.24 -4.97 22.77
N ASN A 3 3.08 -4.35 22.98
CA ASN A 3 1.86 -4.58 22.24
C ASN A 3 1.99 -3.93 20.85
N THR A 4 2.64 -4.62 19.90
CA THR A 4 2.87 -4.09 18.55
C THR A 4 1.71 -4.47 17.65
N LEU A 5 1.01 -3.48 17.12
CA LEU A 5 0.03 -3.68 16.06
C LEU A 5 0.74 -3.81 14.72
N LYS A 6 0.66 -4.97 14.09
CA LYS A 6 1.20 -5.20 12.74
C LYS A 6 0.11 -5.02 11.70
N VAL A 7 0.38 -4.15 10.73
CA VAL A 7 -0.56 -3.87 9.63
C VAL A 7 0.13 -4.15 8.30
N GLU A 8 -0.39 -5.12 7.56
CA GLU A 8 0.06 -5.43 6.21
C GLU A 8 -0.94 -4.89 5.21
N ILE A 9 -0.45 -4.18 4.18
CA ILE A 9 -1.31 -3.44 3.26
C ILE A 9 -0.97 -3.83 1.82
N TRP A 10 -1.79 -4.68 1.20
CA TRP A 10 -1.70 -4.94 -0.25
C TRP A 10 -2.20 -3.73 -1.02
N SER A 11 -1.39 -3.28 -1.95
CA SER A 11 -1.63 -2.01 -2.63
C SER A 11 -0.87 -1.93 -3.95
N ASP A 12 -1.52 -1.39 -4.98
CA ASP A 12 -0.85 -1.04 -6.23
C ASP A 12 -0.60 0.47 -6.33
N VAL A 13 0.46 0.87 -7.02
CA VAL A 13 0.85 2.28 -7.19
C VAL A 13 -0.10 3.02 -8.14
N ILE A 14 -0.74 2.32 -9.08
CA ILE A 14 -1.72 2.89 -10.02
C ILE A 14 -3.17 2.83 -9.53
N CYS A 15 -3.40 2.34 -8.30
CA CYS A 15 -4.75 2.26 -7.74
C CYS A 15 -5.10 3.56 -7.00
N PRO A 16 -6.06 4.37 -7.48
CA PRO A 16 -6.42 5.63 -6.81
C PRO A 16 -6.99 5.40 -5.41
N PHE A 17 -7.77 4.33 -5.22
CA PHE A 17 -8.30 3.98 -3.91
C PHE A 17 -7.22 3.51 -2.92
N CYS A 18 -6.06 3.05 -3.40
CA CYS A 18 -4.92 2.77 -2.53
C CYS A 18 -4.35 4.05 -1.91
N TYR A 19 -4.30 5.15 -2.65
CA TYR A 19 -3.85 6.43 -2.12
C TYR A 19 -4.90 7.04 -1.17
N ILE A 20 -6.18 7.01 -1.56
CA ILE A 20 -7.30 7.46 -0.73
C ILE A 20 -7.36 6.65 0.57
N GLY A 21 -7.26 5.31 0.48
CA GLY A 21 -7.27 4.41 1.64
C GLY A 21 -6.10 4.66 2.58
N LYS A 22 -4.91 4.94 2.03
CA LYS A 22 -3.73 5.35 2.81
C LYS A 22 -4.04 6.60 3.66
N ARG A 23 -4.64 7.65 3.08
CA ARG A 23 -4.99 8.88 3.83
C ARG A 23 -6.01 8.62 4.93
N LYS A 24 -7.04 7.82 4.64
CA LYS A 24 -8.05 7.47 5.64
C LYS A 24 -7.47 6.64 6.79
N PHE A 25 -6.61 5.68 6.47
CA PHE A 25 -5.89 4.90 7.46
C PHE A 25 -4.97 5.79 8.32
N GLU A 26 -4.19 6.68 7.71
CA GLU A 26 -3.37 7.66 8.44
C GLU A 26 -4.21 8.57 9.35
N SER A 27 -5.40 8.96 8.90
CA SER A 27 -6.34 9.75 9.71
C SER A 27 -6.90 8.97 10.89
N ALA A 28 -7.12 7.66 10.72
CA ALA A 28 -7.48 6.79 11.83
C ALA A 28 -6.34 6.65 12.84
N LEU A 29 -5.11 6.44 12.37
CA LEU A 29 -3.92 6.31 13.24
C LEU A 29 -3.69 7.51 14.14
N LYS A 30 -4.04 8.73 13.69
CA LYS A 30 -3.92 9.96 14.50
C LYS A 30 -4.82 9.99 15.73
N GLN A 31 -5.82 9.09 15.82
CA GLN A 31 -6.71 8.98 16.97
C GLN A 31 -6.14 8.08 18.09
N PHE A 32 -5.00 7.41 17.80
CA PHE A 32 -4.29 6.58 18.76
C PHE A 32 -3.08 7.32 19.30
N GLU A 33 -2.75 7.10 20.57
CA GLU A 33 -1.61 7.77 21.21
C GLU A 33 -0.28 7.23 20.64
N ALA A 34 0.76 8.06 20.69
CA ALA A 34 2.10 7.73 20.19
C ALA A 34 2.77 6.52 20.88
N ASN A 35 2.15 5.96 21.91
CA ASN A 35 2.62 4.77 22.63
C ASN A 35 2.19 3.44 21.97
N ASP A 36 1.27 3.50 21.00
CA ASP A 36 0.88 2.31 20.26
C ASP A 36 1.94 2.02 19.21
N ASN A 37 2.69 0.96 19.44
CA ASN A 37 3.75 0.51 18.53
C ASN A 37 3.07 -0.08 17.30
N ILE A 38 3.03 0.68 16.19
CA ILE A 38 2.38 0.27 14.94
C ILE A 38 3.46 0.02 13.89
N GLU A 39 3.52 -1.21 13.40
CA GLU A 39 4.41 -1.63 12.32
C GLU A 39 3.60 -1.79 11.03
N ILE A 40 3.88 -0.94 10.03
CA ILE A 40 3.21 -0.97 8.73
C ILE A 40 4.13 -1.61 7.71
N THR A 41 3.60 -2.60 6.97
CA THR A 41 4.29 -3.23 5.84
C THR A 41 3.45 -3.11 4.57
N TRP A 42 3.98 -2.44 3.56
CA TRP A 42 3.37 -2.40 2.24
C TRP A 42 3.71 -3.66 1.47
N LYS A 43 2.65 -4.35 1.04
CA LYS A 43 2.69 -5.57 0.24
C LYS A 43 2.35 -5.24 -1.23
N SER A 44 3.03 -5.91 -2.13
CA SER A 44 2.81 -5.74 -3.56
C SER A 44 1.50 -6.39 -4.02
N PHE A 45 0.80 -5.68 -4.89
CA PHE A 45 -0.32 -6.18 -5.67
C PHE A 45 -0.31 -5.47 -7.03
N GLN A 46 -0.51 -6.19 -8.12
CA GLN A 46 -0.60 -5.62 -9.45
C GLN A 46 -2.01 -5.79 -10.02
N LEU A 47 -2.70 -4.67 -10.30
CA LEU A 47 -4.03 -4.69 -10.93
C LEU A 47 -3.97 -5.15 -12.39
N ALA A 48 -2.82 -4.97 -13.04
CA ALA A 48 -2.59 -5.32 -14.43
C ALA A 48 -1.13 -5.81 -14.61
N PRO A 49 -0.79 -7.04 -14.16
CA PRO A 49 0.59 -7.55 -14.20
C PRO A 49 1.14 -7.68 -15.63
N ASP A 50 0.28 -8.00 -16.60
CA ASP A 50 0.64 -8.17 -18.01
C ASP A 50 0.61 -6.86 -18.81
N LEU A 51 0.30 -5.73 -18.17
CA LEU A 51 0.27 -4.42 -18.82
C LEU A 51 1.64 -4.08 -19.37
N LYS A 52 1.67 -3.68 -20.63
CA LYS A 52 2.83 -3.03 -21.25
C LYS A 52 2.64 -1.53 -21.17
N THR A 53 3.66 -0.84 -20.67
CA THR A 53 3.66 0.62 -20.58
C THR A 53 3.45 1.23 -21.96
N ASP A 54 2.47 2.13 -22.03
CA ASP A 54 2.14 2.84 -23.28
C ASP A 54 1.95 4.34 -23.00
N THR A 55 2.86 5.14 -23.49
CA THR A 55 2.84 6.60 -23.35
C THR A 55 2.07 7.30 -24.48
N SER A 56 1.55 6.55 -25.45
CA SER A 56 0.86 7.09 -26.62
C SER A 56 -0.63 7.26 -26.46
N ILE A 57 -1.21 6.57 -25.45
CA ILE A 57 -2.65 6.66 -25.12
C ILE A 57 -2.86 7.25 -23.72
N SER A 58 -3.98 7.92 -23.54
CA SER A 58 -4.39 8.43 -22.24
C SER A 58 -4.89 7.31 -21.33
N ILE A 59 -4.90 7.57 -20.03
CA ILE A 59 -5.49 6.61 -19.05
C ILE A 59 -6.98 6.41 -19.29
N ASP A 60 -7.70 7.45 -19.80
CA ASP A 60 -9.12 7.35 -20.15
C ASP A 60 -9.35 6.38 -21.30
N GLU A 61 -8.52 6.46 -22.35
CA GLU A 61 -8.58 5.54 -23.50
C GLU A 61 -8.24 4.12 -23.08
N TYR A 62 -7.17 3.95 -22.29
CA TYR A 62 -6.80 2.65 -21.75
C TYR A 62 -7.94 2.01 -20.96
N LEU A 63 -8.53 2.74 -20.01
CA LEU A 63 -9.64 2.24 -19.19
C LEU A 63 -10.90 1.98 -20.04
N ALA A 64 -11.21 2.83 -21.03
CA ALA A 64 -12.32 2.60 -21.93
C ALA A 64 -12.18 1.27 -22.67
N ILE A 65 -11.01 1.01 -23.24
CA ILE A 65 -10.72 -0.23 -23.99
C ILE A 65 -10.82 -1.45 -23.07
N HIS A 66 -10.15 -1.41 -21.90
CA HIS A 66 -10.03 -2.59 -21.03
C HIS A 66 -11.25 -2.87 -20.15
N LYS A 67 -12.07 -1.85 -19.88
CA LYS A 67 -13.31 -1.99 -19.09
C LYS A 67 -14.57 -2.03 -19.95
N GLY A 68 -14.44 -1.81 -21.26
CA GLY A 68 -15.59 -1.79 -22.18
C GLY A 68 -16.52 -0.60 -21.96
N PHE A 69 -16.00 0.53 -21.48
CA PHE A 69 -16.76 1.77 -21.27
C PHE A 69 -16.52 2.76 -22.41
N SER A 70 -17.38 3.78 -22.52
CA SER A 70 -17.06 4.93 -23.37
C SER A 70 -16.00 5.81 -22.70
N ILE A 71 -15.27 6.59 -23.49
CA ILE A 71 -14.28 7.56 -22.99
C ILE A 71 -14.94 8.59 -22.05
N GLU A 72 -16.16 9.03 -22.41
CA GLU A 72 -16.94 9.97 -21.56
C GLU A 72 -17.20 9.34 -20.19
N LYS A 73 -17.55 8.05 -20.16
CA LYS A 73 -17.81 7.34 -18.90
C LYS A 73 -16.56 7.20 -18.06
N THR A 74 -15.40 6.90 -18.64
CA THR A 74 -14.13 6.84 -17.91
C THR A 74 -13.73 8.21 -17.36
N ARG A 75 -13.94 9.29 -18.11
CA ARG A 75 -13.71 10.68 -17.63
C ARG A 75 -14.61 11.05 -16.45
N GLU A 76 -15.90 10.70 -16.51
CA GLU A 76 -16.83 10.89 -15.39
C GLU A 76 -16.34 10.14 -14.14
N MET A 77 -15.91 8.89 -14.29
CA MET A 77 -15.38 8.07 -13.19
C MET A 77 -14.11 8.69 -12.61
N ASN A 78 -13.15 9.10 -13.45
CA ASN A 78 -11.91 9.73 -13.00
C ASN A 78 -12.17 11.08 -12.33
N THR A 79 -13.14 11.87 -12.83
CA THR A 79 -13.58 13.11 -12.20
C THR A 79 -14.15 12.84 -10.81
N TYR A 80 -15.02 11.85 -10.67
CA TYR A 80 -15.60 11.45 -9.39
C TYR A 80 -14.54 11.01 -8.39
N VAL A 81 -13.58 10.17 -8.82
CA VAL A 81 -12.46 9.72 -7.97
C VAL A 81 -11.57 10.90 -7.57
N THR A 82 -11.32 11.84 -8.47
CA THR A 82 -10.58 13.07 -8.15
C THR A 82 -11.27 13.90 -7.06
N GLN A 83 -12.62 13.99 -7.08
CA GLN A 83 -13.37 14.68 -6.04
C GLN A 83 -13.25 13.99 -4.67
N ILE A 84 -13.32 12.66 -4.64
CA ILE A 84 -13.10 11.89 -3.39
C ILE A 84 -11.67 12.11 -2.90
N ALA A 85 -10.67 12.02 -3.77
CA ALA A 85 -9.27 12.23 -3.41
C ALA A 85 -9.03 13.63 -2.83
N LYS A 86 -9.69 14.66 -3.37
CA LYS A 86 -9.60 16.04 -2.87
C LYS A 86 -10.13 16.18 -1.43
N GLN A 87 -11.14 15.42 -1.05
CA GLN A 87 -11.67 15.41 0.33
C GLN A 87 -10.62 14.89 1.32
N GLU A 88 -9.72 14.01 0.84
CA GLU A 88 -8.59 13.46 1.61
C GLU A 88 -7.29 14.28 1.44
N GLY A 89 -7.37 15.50 0.90
CA GLY A 89 -6.21 16.39 0.70
C GLY A 89 -5.29 15.97 -0.47
N LEU A 90 -5.73 15.09 -1.37
CA LEU A 90 -4.95 14.62 -2.52
C LEU A 90 -5.30 15.41 -3.79
N SER A 91 -4.30 15.66 -4.62
CA SER A 91 -4.44 16.35 -5.91
C SER A 91 -4.16 15.38 -7.05
N PHE A 92 -5.20 14.71 -7.55
CA PHE A 92 -5.08 13.81 -8.69
C PHE A 92 -5.16 14.57 -10.01
N ASN A 93 -4.33 14.16 -10.96
CA ASN A 93 -4.25 14.72 -12.31
C ASN A 93 -4.21 13.58 -13.34
N PHE A 94 -5.37 12.98 -13.59
CA PHE A 94 -5.49 11.86 -14.53
C PHE A 94 -5.13 12.23 -15.97
N ASP A 95 -5.25 13.51 -16.37
CA ASP A 95 -4.85 13.96 -17.70
C ASP A 95 -3.33 13.79 -17.96
N ARG A 96 -2.53 13.67 -16.89
CA ARG A 96 -1.08 13.45 -16.96
C ARG A 96 -0.66 12.03 -16.60
N SER A 97 -1.59 11.21 -16.11
CA SER A 97 -1.29 9.84 -15.72
C SER A 97 -0.89 9.01 -16.93
N ILE A 98 0.17 8.23 -16.76
CA ILE A 98 0.75 7.37 -17.82
C ILE A 98 0.24 5.95 -17.64
N VAL A 99 -0.13 5.29 -18.73
CA VAL A 99 -0.41 3.85 -18.74
C VAL A 99 0.90 3.12 -18.51
N ALA A 100 1.16 2.69 -17.26
CA ALA A 100 2.45 2.16 -16.84
C ALA A 100 2.32 0.83 -16.09
N ASN A 101 3.23 -0.11 -16.37
CA ASN A 101 3.42 -1.30 -15.55
C ASN A 101 3.97 -0.88 -14.17
N THR A 102 3.66 -1.63 -13.14
CA THR A 102 4.02 -1.28 -11.76
C THR A 102 5.14 -2.13 -11.16
N LEU A 103 5.65 -3.11 -11.91
CA LEU A 103 6.66 -4.04 -11.40
C LEU A 103 7.93 -3.35 -10.90
N LEU A 104 8.46 -2.39 -11.67
CA LEU A 104 9.67 -1.65 -11.26
C LEU A 104 9.43 -0.81 -9.99
N ALA A 105 8.26 -0.16 -9.90
CA ALA A 105 7.87 0.60 -8.69
C ALA A 105 7.72 -0.30 -7.47
N HIS A 106 7.18 -1.52 -7.62
CA HIS A 106 7.10 -2.50 -6.55
C HIS A 106 8.49 -3.01 -6.13
N GLN A 107 9.40 -3.27 -7.06
CA GLN A 107 10.78 -3.62 -6.72
C GLN A 107 11.47 -2.49 -5.92
N MET A 108 11.27 -1.22 -6.29
CA MET A 108 11.76 -0.08 -5.52
C MET A 108 11.18 -0.05 -4.10
N LEU A 109 9.90 -0.42 -3.89
CA LEU A 109 9.28 -0.52 -2.56
C LEU A 109 9.93 -1.61 -1.69
N HIS A 110 10.24 -2.77 -2.27
CA HIS A 110 10.95 -3.84 -1.57
C HIS A 110 12.39 -3.44 -1.24
N PHE A 111 13.12 -2.82 -2.16
CA PHE A 111 14.43 -2.25 -1.88
C PHE A 111 14.36 -1.24 -0.72
N ALA A 112 13.42 -0.31 -0.76
CA ALA A 112 13.25 0.69 0.29
C ALA A 112 12.91 0.10 1.65
N ARG A 113 12.20 -1.04 1.69
CA ARG A 113 11.92 -1.81 2.91
C ARG A 113 13.20 -2.28 3.59
N THR A 114 14.21 -2.72 2.84
CA THR A 114 15.50 -3.20 3.40
C THR A 114 16.26 -2.13 4.17
N VAL A 115 15.95 -0.85 3.91
CA VAL A 115 16.60 0.32 4.54
C VAL A 115 15.63 1.17 5.38
N GLY A 116 14.45 0.62 5.73
CA GLY A 116 13.46 1.29 6.59
C GLY A 116 12.78 2.51 5.96
N LYS A 117 12.77 2.62 4.62
CA LYS A 117 12.20 3.77 3.89
C LYS A 117 10.97 3.42 3.04
N GLN A 118 10.31 2.29 3.31
CA GLN A 118 9.19 1.83 2.49
C GLN A 118 8.02 2.82 2.50
N GLU A 119 7.67 3.38 3.65
CA GLU A 119 6.54 4.30 3.81
C GLU A 119 6.72 5.59 2.98
N VAL A 120 7.87 6.25 3.11
CA VAL A 120 8.17 7.48 2.35
C VAL A 120 8.27 7.18 0.85
N THR A 121 8.76 6.00 0.47
CA THR A 121 8.83 5.57 -0.92
C THR A 121 7.43 5.33 -1.49
N LYS A 122 6.54 4.67 -0.73
CA LYS A 122 5.14 4.46 -1.13
C LYS A 122 4.43 5.78 -1.38
N GLU A 123 4.56 6.73 -0.46
CA GLU A 123 4.01 8.07 -0.59
C GLU A 123 4.54 8.78 -1.84
N ARG A 124 5.86 8.73 -2.06
CA ARG A 124 6.49 9.42 -3.20
C ARG A 124 6.07 8.82 -4.53
N LEU A 125 5.95 7.51 -4.64
CA LEU A 125 5.49 6.82 -5.85
C LEU A 125 4.04 7.13 -6.18
N LEU A 126 3.14 7.10 -5.19
CA LEU A 126 1.73 7.45 -5.38
C LEU A 126 1.59 8.91 -5.84
N LYS A 127 2.31 9.84 -5.23
CA LYS A 127 2.35 11.24 -5.65
C LYS A 127 2.92 11.39 -7.05
N ALA A 128 4.01 10.68 -7.39
CA ALA A 128 4.62 10.71 -8.71
C ALA A 128 3.60 10.33 -9.79
N TYR A 129 2.84 9.28 -9.56
CA TYR A 129 1.86 8.79 -10.51
C TYR A 129 0.62 9.69 -10.60
N PHE A 130 -0.05 9.95 -9.48
CA PHE A 130 -1.35 10.63 -9.48
C PHE A 130 -1.28 12.15 -9.57
N THR A 131 -0.21 12.77 -9.06
CA THR A 131 -0.10 14.24 -9.02
C THR A 131 0.88 14.75 -10.07
N ASP A 132 2.06 14.16 -10.13
CA ASP A 132 3.17 14.67 -10.96
C ASP A 132 3.10 14.15 -12.41
N GLY A 133 2.35 13.07 -12.69
CA GLY A 133 2.23 12.44 -14.01
C GLY A 133 3.55 11.82 -14.48
N LYS A 134 4.29 11.18 -13.55
CA LYS A 134 5.57 10.55 -13.84
C LYS A 134 5.37 9.09 -14.29
N ASN A 135 6.24 8.63 -15.19
CA ASN A 135 6.28 7.23 -15.61
C ASN A 135 6.99 6.37 -14.55
N ILE A 136 6.24 5.62 -13.78
CA ILE A 136 6.76 4.74 -12.71
C ILE A 136 7.32 3.40 -13.22
N ASP A 137 7.28 3.14 -14.52
CA ASP A 137 7.95 2.03 -15.20
C ASP A 137 9.24 2.47 -15.90
N ASP A 138 9.67 3.72 -15.69
CA ASP A 138 10.93 4.23 -16.21
C ASP A 138 11.99 4.28 -15.10
N LYS A 139 13.10 3.56 -15.31
CA LYS A 139 14.17 3.45 -14.32
C LYS A 139 14.78 4.81 -13.97
N GLN A 140 14.96 5.70 -14.96
CA GLN A 140 15.51 7.01 -14.69
C GLN A 140 14.60 7.83 -13.79
N THR A 141 13.30 7.79 -14.04
CA THR A 141 12.28 8.39 -13.16
C THR A 141 12.38 7.84 -11.74
N LEU A 142 12.48 6.52 -11.57
CA LEU A 142 12.60 5.91 -10.23
C LEU A 142 13.88 6.34 -9.50
N ILE A 143 15.00 6.50 -10.20
CA ILE A 143 16.25 7.01 -9.63
C ILE A 143 16.12 8.47 -9.19
N GLU A 144 15.44 9.32 -9.98
CA GLU A 144 15.11 10.69 -9.57
C GLU A 144 14.29 10.71 -8.27
N LEU A 145 13.21 9.91 -8.21
CA LEU A 145 12.38 9.79 -7.02
C LEU A 145 13.16 9.25 -5.81
N ALA A 146 14.05 8.27 -6.03
CA ALA A 146 14.92 7.71 -5.01
C ALA A 146 15.86 8.77 -4.43
N THR A 147 16.41 9.64 -5.28
CA THR A 147 17.27 10.75 -4.87
C THR A 147 16.53 11.72 -3.96
N GLU A 148 15.28 12.08 -4.29
CA GLU A 148 14.45 13.01 -3.51
C GLU A 148 14.20 12.51 -2.08
N ILE A 149 14.10 11.19 -1.88
CA ILE A 149 13.83 10.56 -0.58
C ILE A 149 15.10 9.99 0.08
N GLY A 150 16.27 10.22 -0.54
CA GLY A 150 17.57 9.84 0.00
C GLY A 150 17.82 8.33 0.05
N LEU A 151 17.35 7.57 -0.95
CA LEU A 151 17.76 6.18 -1.15
C LEU A 151 19.16 6.15 -1.77
N ASP A 152 19.87 5.02 -1.57
CA ASP A 152 21.13 4.73 -2.26
C ASP A 152 20.84 4.40 -3.73
N ILE A 153 21.12 5.38 -4.61
CA ILE A 153 20.77 5.30 -6.04
C ILE A 153 21.58 4.24 -6.78
N ASP A 154 22.85 4.02 -6.41
CA ASP A 154 23.71 3.04 -7.06
C ASP A 154 23.22 1.61 -6.75
N LYS A 155 22.90 1.33 -5.49
CA LYS A 155 22.33 0.04 -5.09
C LYS A 155 20.93 -0.19 -5.65
N LEU A 156 20.08 0.84 -5.66
CA LEU A 156 18.76 0.73 -6.28
C LEU A 156 18.87 0.43 -7.77
N ASN A 157 19.72 1.16 -8.50
CA ASN A 157 19.92 0.95 -9.92
C ASN A 157 20.45 -0.48 -10.21
N GLN A 158 21.39 -0.97 -9.41
CA GLN A 158 21.84 -2.35 -9.49
C GLN A 158 20.70 -3.33 -9.29
N ALA A 159 19.92 -3.18 -8.21
CA ALA A 159 18.81 -4.06 -7.88
C ALA A 159 17.72 -4.09 -8.97
N LEU A 160 17.37 -2.92 -9.53
CA LEU A 160 16.40 -2.83 -10.63
C LEU A 160 16.93 -3.44 -11.95
N ASN A 161 18.24 -3.40 -12.18
CA ASN A 161 18.85 -4.02 -13.37
C ASN A 161 18.94 -5.54 -13.25
N SER A 162 19.19 -6.05 -12.06
CA SER A 162 19.29 -7.49 -11.75
C SER A 162 17.94 -8.13 -11.45
N ASN A 163 16.87 -7.33 -11.32
CA ASN A 163 15.53 -7.76 -10.90
C ASN A 163 15.54 -8.47 -9.51
N ASP A 164 16.35 -7.96 -8.58
CA ASP A 164 16.61 -8.61 -7.29
C ASP A 164 15.37 -8.82 -6.42
N PHE A 165 14.30 -8.03 -6.63
CA PHE A 165 13.08 -8.06 -5.81
C PHE A 165 11.83 -8.57 -6.55
N VAL A 166 11.99 -9.18 -7.72
CA VAL A 166 10.84 -9.72 -8.48
C VAL A 166 10.18 -10.87 -7.75
N ASP A 167 10.96 -11.71 -7.09
CA ASP A 167 10.41 -12.88 -6.39
C ASP A 167 9.66 -12.46 -5.11
N GLU A 168 10.10 -11.42 -4.42
CA GLU A 168 9.37 -10.83 -3.28
C GLU A 168 8.05 -10.20 -3.74
N VAL A 169 8.04 -9.49 -4.89
CA VAL A 169 6.81 -8.97 -5.48
C VAL A 169 5.82 -10.09 -5.78
N LYS A 170 6.28 -11.18 -6.40
CA LYS A 170 5.45 -12.35 -6.69
C LYS A 170 4.94 -13.01 -5.42
N ALA A 171 5.81 -13.20 -4.41
CA ALA A 171 5.42 -13.80 -3.14
C ALA A 171 4.30 -13.01 -2.44
N ASP A 172 4.34 -11.68 -2.47
CA ASP A 172 3.26 -10.83 -1.94
C ASP A 172 1.95 -11.03 -2.72
N ILE A 173 2.02 -11.14 -4.06
CA ILE A 173 0.84 -11.34 -4.92
C ILE A 173 0.26 -12.74 -4.69
N ASP A 174 1.10 -13.77 -4.60
CA ASP A 174 0.67 -15.14 -4.32
C ASP A 174 0.01 -15.25 -2.94
N GLU A 175 0.56 -14.58 -1.94
CA GLU A 175 -0.03 -14.50 -0.60
C GLU A 175 -1.40 -13.79 -0.64
N ALA A 176 -1.54 -12.70 -1.38
CA ALA A 176 -2.83 -12.03 -1.59
C ALA A 176 -3.87 -12.99 -2.18
N GLN A 177 -3.48 -13.80 -3.16
CA GLN A 177 -4.37 -14.80 -3.78
C GLN A 177 -4.79 -15.87 -2.77
N GLN A 178 -3.86 -16.38 -1.96
CA GLN A 178 -4.13 -17.37 -0.91
C GLN A 178 -5.10 -16.82 0.16
N LEU A 179 -4.98 -15.54 0.50
CA LEU A 179 -5.89 -14.83 1.40
C LEU A 179 -7.24 -14.48 0.76
N GLY A 180 -7.43 -14.75 -0.53
CA GLY A 180 -8.66 -14.45 -1.27
C GLY A 180 -8.83 -12.95 -1.57
N VAL A 181 -7.74 -12.18 -1.59
CA VAL A 181 -7.76 -10.75 -1.94
C VAL A 181 -8.10 -10.60 -3.42
N ARG A 182 -9.21 -9.93 -3.73
CA ARG A 182 -9.69 -9.72 -5.10
C ARG A 182 -9.51 -8.30 -5.61
N GLY A 183 -9.01 -7.41 -4.76
CA GLY A 183 -8.80 -6.00 -5.09
C GLY A 183 -8.12 -5.26 -3.95
N VAL A 184 -7.57 -4.09 -4.27
CA VAL A 184 -6.80 -3.27 -3.35
C VAL A 184 -7.37 -1.85 -3.24
N PRO A 185 -7.11 -1.14 -2.12
CA PRO A 185 -6.27 -1.54 -1.00
C PRO A 185 -6.91 -2.66 -0.15
N PHE A 186 -6.07 -3.50 0.45
CA PHE A 186 -6.51 -4.51 1.38
C PHE A 186 -5.58 -4.49 2.60
N PHE A 187 -6.16 -4.30 3.79
CA PHE A 187 -5.44 -4.12 5.04
C PHE A 187 -5.64 -5.37 5.90
N VAL A 188 -4.58 -5.88 6.51
CA VAL A 188 -4.63 -7.00 7.45
C VAL A 188 -3.96 -6.58 8.74
N PHE A 189 -4.67 -6.72 9.86
CA PHE A 189 -4.25 -6.32 11.19
C PHE A 189 -3.97 -7.58 12.02
N ASN A 190 -2.75 -7.72 12.54
CA ASN A 190 -2.27 -8.86 13.34
C ASN A 190 -2.67 -10.23 12.77
N ARG A 191 -2.82 -10.36 11.45
CA ARG A 191 -3.27 -11.59 10.77
C ARG A 191 -4.64 -12.12 11.27
N SER A 192 -5.42 -11.33 11.99
CA SER A 192 -6.71 -11.69 12.59
C SER A 192 -7.90 -10.94 12.00
N HIS A 193 -7.71 -9.68 11.61
CA HIS A 193 -8.75 -8.82 11.04
C HIS A 193 -8.34 -8.27 9.69
N ALA A 194 -9.32 -8.01 8.83
CA ALA A 194 -9.05 -7.43 7.51
C ALA A 194 -10.08 -6.36 7.13
N ILE A 195 -9.61 -5.34 6.40
CA ILE A 195 -10.43 -4.31 5.77
C ILE A 195 -10.16 -4.33 4.27
N SER A 196 -11.23 -4.46 3.49
CA SER A 196 -11.17 -4.39 2.02
C SER A 196 -11.60 -3.01 1.53
N GLY A 197 -10.78 -2.38 0.69
CA GLY A 197 -11.07 -1.08 0.10
C GLY A 197 -10.75 0.12 0.98
N ALA A 198 -10.97 1.33 0.44
CA ALA A 198 -10.78 2.61 1.12
C ALA A 198 -12.01 2.93 1.99
N GLN A 199 -12.23 2.15 3.04
CA GLN A 199 -13.36 2.31 3.96
C GLN A 199 -13.33 3.67 4.69
N PRO A 200 -14.45 4.11 5.30
CA PRO A 200 -14.47 5.28 6.18
C PRO A 200 -13.46 5.18 7.33
N VAL A 201 -13.01 6.32 7.85
CA VAL A 201 -12.01 6.41 8.93
C VAL A 201 -12.46 5.65 10.16
N GLU A 202 -13.76 5.70 10.48
CA GLU A 202 -14.39 5.05 11.64
C GLU A 202 -14.19 3.52 11.61
N VAL A 203 -14.27 2.90 10.42
CA VAL A 203 -14.06 1.44 10.26
C VAL A 203 -12.62 1.05 10.62
N PHE A 204 -11.64 1.87 10.23
CA PHE A 204 -10.25 1.66 10.64
C PHE A 204 -10.07 1.81 12.14
N VAL A 205 -10.65 2.85 12.73
CA VAL A 205 -10.59 3.11 14.18
C VAL A 205 -11.18 1.93 14.98
N GLU A 206 -12.39 1.50 14.63
CA GLU A 206 -13.05 0.37 15.28
C GLU A 206 -12.25 -0.92 15.18
N THR A 207 -11.71 -1.22 13.98
CA THR A 207 -10.89 -2.41 13.76
C THR A 207 -9.61 -2.39 14.58
N ILE A 208 -8.89 -1.25 14.59
CA ILE A 208 -7.67 -1.09 15.39
C ILE A 208 -7.97 -1.29 16.87
N GLN A 209 -9.06 -0.68 17.40
CA GLN A 209 -9.48 -0.85 18.80
C GLN A 209 -9.77 -2.30 19.14
N GLN A 210 -10.48 -3.02 18.26
CA GLN A 210 -10.79 -4.43 18.46
C GLN A 210 -9.52 -5.30 18.53
N VAL A 211 -8.59 -5.08 17.59
CA VAL A 211 -7.34 -5.83 17.54
C VAL A 211 -6.47 -5.56 18.78
N LEU A 212 -6.33 -4.30 19.18
CA LEU A 212 -5.56 -3.93 20.36
C LEU A 212 -6.14 -4.54 21.64
N LYS A 213 -7.49 -4.53 21.77
CA LYS A 213 -8.17 -5.17 22.89
C LYS A 213 -7.93 -6.68 22.95
N GLN A 214 -8.08 -7.39 21.83
CA GLN A 214 -7.83 -8.83 21.76
C GLN A 214 -6.38 -9.17 22.13
N THR A 215 -5.42 -8.40 21.63
CA THR A 215 -4.01 -8.62 21.95
C THR A 215 -3.72 -8.41 23.46
N GLN A 216 -4.40 -7.46 24.11
CA GLN A 216 -4.29 -7.28 25.55
C GLN A 216 -4.90 -8.45 26.35
N GLU A 217 -6.06 -8.95 25.93
CA GLU A 217 -6.71 -10.10 26.56
C GLU A 217 -5.85 -11.38 26.44
N GLU A 218 -5.24 -11.63 25.27
CA GLU A 218 -4.33 -12.75 25.06
C GLU A 218 -3.08 -12.68 25.94
N ILE A 219 -2.53 -11.48 26.16
CA ILE A 219 -1.37 -11.27 27.05
C ILE A 219 -1.76 -11.57 28.49
N ILE A 220 -2.91 -11.08 28.98
CA ILE A 220 -3.37 -11.33 30.37
C ILE A 220 -3.55 -12.82 30.60
N LEU A 221 -4.19 -13.53 29.67
CA LEU A 221 -4.39 -14.98 29.79
C LEU A 221 -3.09 -15.78 29.73
N SER A 222 -2.07 -15.28 29.04
CA SER A 222 -0.75 -15.93 29.00
C SER A 222 0.08 -15.70 30.27
N ASP A 223 -0.08 -14.55 30.91
CA ASP A 223 0.59 -14.23 32.18
C ASP A 223 -0.04 -14.99 33.38
N ASP A 224 -1.35 -15.27 33.33
CA ASP A 224 -2.05 -16.06 34.33
C ASP A 224 -1.70 -17.57 34.30
N GLN A 225 -1.01 -18.05 33.25
CA GLN A 225 -0.56 -19.43 33.09
C GLN A 225 0.89 -19.68 33.57
N VAL A 226 1.52 -18.71 34.19
CA VAL A 226 2.88 -18.87 34.74
C VAL A 226 2.81 -19.61 36.06
N CYS A 227 3.18 -20.92 36.03
CA CYS A 227 3.40 -21.70 37.25
C CYS A 227 4.60 -21.12 38.02
N ASP A 228 4.55 -21.11 39.33
CA ASP A 228 5.70 -20.77 40.17
C ASP A 228 6.81 -21.81 40.05
N ILE A 229 8.03 -21.45 40.51
CA ILE A 229 9.20 -22.32 40.50
C ILE A 229 9.05 -23.60 41.29
N ASP A 230 7.97 -23.75 42.09
CA ASP A 230 7.62 -24.92 42.92
C ASP A 230 6.59 -25.81 42.20
N GLY A 231 6.11 -25.45 41.02
CA GLY A 231 5.20 -26.27 40.18
C GLY A 231 3.73 -26.16 40.53
N ASN A 232 3.32 -25.15 41.30
CA ASN A 232 1.89 -24.86 41.56
C ASN A 232 1.36 -23.95 40.46
N CYS A 233 0.35 -24.42 39.74
CA CYS A 233 -0.44 -23.66 38.78
C CYS A 233 -1.81 -23.41 39.38
N ASP A 234 -2.21 -22.14 39.57
CA ASP A 234 -3.59 -21.78 39.95
C ASP A 234 -4.51 -21.77 38.72
#